data_4d4ad281a075c67d3637a1b2a3766ee0
#
_entry.id   4d4ad281a075c67d3637a1b2a3766ee0
#
_cell.length_a   1.000
_cell.length_b   1.000
_cell.length_c   1.000
_cell.angle_alpha   90.00
_cell.angle_beta   90.00
_cell.angle_gamma   90.00
#
_symmetry.space_group_name_H-M   'P 1'
#
loop_
_entity.id
_entity.type
_entity.pdbx_description
1 polymer ?
#
loop_
_entity_poly.entity_id
_entity_poly.type
_entity_poly.pdbx_seq_one_letter_code
_entity_poly.pdbx_strand_id
1 'polypeptide(L)' 'MLKYNDTQLLTVKELAWRLNRHPNYVYRMKKAGFPMPGYRGTLEDALQWLEENPDWSRTLDN' A
#
# COMPACT_ATOMS: atom_id res chain seq x y z
N MET A 1 -10.45 23.18 -3.30
CA MET A 1 -9.51 22.53 -2.51
C MET A 1 -9.26 21.10 -2.92
N LEU A 2 -8.03 20.74 -3.03
CA LEU A 2 -7.70 19.41 -3.46
C LEU A 2 -7.43 18.50 -2.32
N LYS A 3 -8.06 17.37 -2.33
CA LYS A 3 -7.77 16.33 -1.41
C LYS A 3 -7.49 15.08 -2.15
N TYR A 4 -6.55 14.31 -1.64
CA TYR A 4 -6.34 13.01 -2.21
C TYR A 4 -7.51 12.13 -1.85
N ASN A 5 -7.99 11.45 -2.86
CA ASN A 5 -9.11 10.55 -2.68
C ASN A 5 -8.55 9.18 -2.29
N ASP A 6 -8.87 8.72 -1.09
CA ASP A 6 -8.36 7.45 -0.62
C ASP A 6 -8.84 6.26 -1.44
N THR A 7 -9.86 6.47 -2.26
CA THR A 7 -10.36 5.42 -3.14
C THR A 7 -9.83 5.54 -4.55
N GLN A 8 -8.95 6.50 -4.80
CA GLN A 8 -8.33 6.66 -6.11
C GLN A 8 -7.35 5.54 -6.38
N LEU A 9 -7.39 4.98 -7.59
CA LEU A 9 -6.44 3.95 -7.97
C LEU A 9 -5.07 4.56 -8.19
N LEU A 10 -4.08 4.01 -7.50
CA LEU A 10 -2.71 4.51 -7.55
C LEU A 10 -1.78 3.45 -8.08
N THR A 11 -0.72 3.88 -8.74
CA THR A 11 0.34 2.95 -9.14
C THR A 11 1.15 2.57 -7.92
N VAL A 12 2.06 1.59 -8.10
CA VAL A 12 2.93 1.17 -7.01
C VAL A 12 3.73 2.34 -6.46
N LYS A 13 4.30 3.15 -7.34
CA LYS A 13 5.10 4.29 -6.91
C LYS A 13 4.27 5.31 -6.14
N GLU A 14 3.08 5.61 -6.64
CA GLU A 14 2.23 6.59 -6.00
C GLU A 14 1.76 6.09 -4.64
N LEU A 15 1.40 4.82 -4.57
CA LEU A 15 0.95 4.24 -3.32
C LEU A 15 2.07 4.24 -2.29
N ALA A 16 3.27 3.85 -2.69
CA ALA A 16 4.41 3.86 -1.80
C ALA A 16 4.69 5.26 -1.29
N TRP A 17 4.59 6.24 -2.17
CA TRP A 17 4.82 7.61 -1.78
C TRP A 17 3.81 8.07 -0.72
N ARG A 18 2.55 7.70 -0.91
CA ARG A 18 1.51 8.03 0.06
C ARG A 18 1.74 7.35 1.39
N LEU A 19 2.31 6.15 1.36
CA LEU A 19 2.63 5.41 2.57
C LEU A 19 3.95 5.86 3.18
N ASN A 20 4.67 6.74 2.50
CA ASN A 20 5.98 7.21 2.93
C ASN A 20 6.97 6.05 3.01
N ARG A 21 6.95 5.18 2.01
CA ARG A 21 7.81 4.01 1.94
C ARG A 21 8.39 3.88 0.56
N HIS A 22 9.45 3.09 0.46
CA HIS A 22 10.05 2.77 -0.83
C HIS A 22 9.10 1.90 -1.63
N PRO A 23 9.09 2.01 -2.98
CA PRO A 23 8.20 1.16 -3.80
C PRO A 23 8.32 -0.33 -3.52
N ASN A 24 9.51 -0.81 -3.12
CA ASN A 24 9.66 -2.22 -2.78
C ASN A 24 8.73 -2.66 -1.66
N TYR A 25 8.38 -1.73 -0.79
CA TYR A 25 7.45 -2.02 0.29
C TYR A 25 6.11 -2.48 -0.27
N VAL A 26 5.63 -1.79 -1.29
CA VAL A 26 4.35 -2.14 -1.90
C VAL A 26 4.44 -3.45 -2.68
N TYR A 27 5.56 -3.68 -3.36
CA TYR A 27 5.76 -4.95 -4.05
C TYR A 27 5.75 -6.12 -3.06
N ARG A 28 6.32 -5.91 -1.89
CA ARG A 28 6.32 -6.94 -0.85
C ARG A 28 4.93 -7.16 -0.28
N MET A 29 4.15 -6.09 -0.15
CA MET A 29 2.76 -6.21 0.27
C MET A 29 2.00 -7.11 -0.71
N LYS A 30 2.18 -6.84 -2.00
CA LYS A 30 1.51 -7.63 -3.03
C LYS A 30 1.91 -9.09 -2.95
N LYS A 31 3.18 -9.33 -2.73
CA LYS A 31 3.67 -10.70 -2.63
C LYS A 31 3.12 -11.40 -1.40
N ALA A 32 2.86 -10.65 -0.35
CA ALA A 32 2.33 -11.21 0.90
C ALA A 32 0.82 -11.42 0.86
N GLY A 33 0.15 -10.97 -0.20
CA GLY A 33 -1.28 -11.20 -0.33
C GLY A 33 -2.12 -9.96 -0.54
N PHE A 34 -1.51 -8.78 -0.54
CA PHE A 34 -2.27 -7.56 -0.78
C PHE A 34 -2.77 -7.55 -2.23
N PRO A 35 -4.09 -7.46 -2.44
CA PRO A 35 -4.62 -7.50 -3.79
C PRO A 35 -4.35 -6.18 -4.53
N MET A 36 -3.64 -6.29 -5.65
CA MET A 36 -3.36 -5.15 -6.52
C MET A 36 -3.54 -5.55 -7.97
N PRO A 37 -4.76 -5.73 -8.41
CA PRO A 37 -4.99 -6.10 -9.81
C PRO A 37 -4.43 -5.03 -10.74
N GLY A 38 -3.66 -5.45 -11.74
CA GLY A 38 -3.03 -4.53 -12.67
C GLY A 38 -1.98 -3.63 -12.03
N TYR A 39 -1.46 -4.02 -10.86
CA TYR A 39 -0.49 -3.23 -10.11
C TYR A 39 -1.05 -1.86 -9.73
N ARG A 40 -2.35 -1.83 -9.45
CA ARG A 40 -3.00 -0.63 -8.99
C ARG A 40 -3.81 -0.92 -7.75
N GLY A 41 -3.85 0.03 -6.85
CA GLY A 41 -4.62 -0.13 -5.64
C GLY A 41 -4.94 1.22 -5.04
N THR A 42 -5.74 1.22 -3.98
CA THR A 42 -6.12 2.45 -3.31
C THR A 42 -5.40 2.56 -1.98
N LEU A 43 -5.24 3.79 -1.52
CA LEU A 43 -4.63 4.01 -0.22
C LEU A 43 -5.49 3.39 0.88
N GLU A 44 -6.80 3.51 0.73
CA GLU A 44 -7.71 2.94 1.72
C GLU A 44 -7.51 1.43 1.86
N ASP A 45 -7.41 0.74 0.73
CA ASP A 45 -7.18 -0.70 0.76
C ASP A 45 -5.85 -1.05 1.38
N ALA A 46 -4.82 -0.27 1.07
CA ALA A 46 -3.49 -0.53 1.60
C ALA A 46 -3.46 -0.36 3.11
N LEU A 47 -4.07 0.70 3.61
CA LEU A 47 -4.10 0.95 5.05
C LEU A 47 -4.90 -0.12 5.77
N GLN A 48 -6.01 -0.55 5.18
CA GLN A 48 -6.82 -1.61 5.76
C GLN A 48 -6.04 -2.91 5.81
N TRP A 49 -5.34 -3.23 4.73
CA TRP A 49 -4.56 -4.47 4.68
C TRP A 49 -3.45 -4.46 5.73
N LEU A 50 -2.79 -3.32 5.88
CA LEU A 50 -1.73 -3.20 6.87
C LEU A 50 -2.29 -3.34 8.29
N GLU A 51 -3.48 -2.82 8.51
CA GLU A 51 -4.14 -2.93 9.80
C GLU A 51 -4.48 -4.39 10.11
N GLU A 52 -4.85 -5.14 9.09
CA GLU A 52 -5.19 -6.55 9.24
C GLU A 52 -3.97 -7.44 9.34
N ASN A 53 -2.80 -6.90 9.00
CA ASN A 53 -1.55 -7.68 8.99
C ASN A 53 -0.44 -6.94 9.70
N PRO A 54 -0.63 -6.62 10.98
CA PRO A 54 0.35 -5.80 11.70
C PRO A 54 1.69 -6.51 11.88
N ASP A 55 1.69 -7.83 11.99
CA ASP A 55 2.94 -8.57 12.16
C ASP A 55 3.81 -8.50 10.92
N TRP A 56 3.19 -8.50 9.76
CA TRP A 56 3.93 -8.38 8.52
C TRP A 56 4.67 -7.05 8.44
N SER A 57 3.96 -5.98 8.75
CA SER A 57 4.53 -4.65 8.69
C SER A 57 5.66 -4.48 9.70
N ARG A 58 5.46 -5.00 10.89
CA ARG A 58 6.44 -4.89 11.96
C ARG A 58 7.73 -5.63 11.58
N THR A 59 7.59 -6.77 10.95
CA THR A 59 8.74 -7.57 10.56
C THR A 59 9.61 -6.83 9.55
N LEU A 60 8.99 -6.12 8.62
CA LEU A 60 9.73 -5.42 7.58
C LEU A 60 10.43 -4.17 8.08
N ASP A 61 9.99 -3.62 9.18
CA ASP A 61 10.56 -2.38 9.70
C ASP A 61 11.85 -2.60 10.48
N ASN A 62 12.27 -3.81 10.62
CA ASN A 62 13.51 -4.10 11.35
C ASN A 62 14.69 -4.23 10.44
#